data_85fc06a86ba1bada0ef85103f35d4cc2
#
_entry.id   85fc06a86ba1bada0ef85103f35d4cc2
#
_cell.length_a   1.000
_cell.length_b   1.000
_cell.length_c   1.000
_cell.angle_alpha   90.00
_cell.angle_beta   90.00
_cell.angle_gamma   90.00
#
_symmetry.space_group_name_H-M   'P 1'
#
loop_
_entity.id
_entity.type
_entity.pdbx_description
1 polymer ?
#
loop_
_entity_poly.entity_id
_entity_poly.type
_entity_poly.pdbx_seq_one_letter_code
_entity_poly.pdbx_strand_id
1 'polypeptide(L)'
;MLVLGLMSGTSADGIDVALARISDAPPHLNAQLLGHASFQFPPALRKEILRVAEQQPISAGELSQLNFRLGHVYADAVLAACKKFKISPRRIGLIGNHGQTIFHQGQPSKYFLRPTASTLQAGEGSIIAARTGITTVSDFRPADMALGGQGAPLVPYVDYLLYRHPKLGRVSLNIGGIANVTVIPAGARPSQVFAFDTGPGNMLIDALVQHFTHGRQRFDKDARLARRSQINRQLLKVLLEDPYLKRKPPKSTGREYFGATYVKKLLALGRRYQAKPNDLIHTATAFTAASIADALHRFVLAKHKIHQIIVSGGGAQNPLLYEQLSVFAMAPPRAGYSPARSKKVFVEMRLSSPTGSFPPQTKQVSFLSVLPSSRFGIPTDAKEAFAFALLAYETLHQRPANLPSATGARGPAILGKISYAPPR
;
A
#
# COMPACT_ATOMS: atom_id res chain seq x y z
N MET A 1 -1.17 13.67 21.29
CA MET A 1 -1.91 14.52 20.33
C MET A 1 -2.95 13.70 19.58
N LEU A 2 -4.10 14.27 19.23
CA LEU A 2 -5.02 13.67 18.26
C LEU A 2 -4.70 14.24 16.87
N VAL A 3 -4.54 13.34 15.90
CA VAL A 3 -4.13 13.69 14.55
C VAL A 3 -5.08 13.02 13.57
N LEU A 4 -5.49 13.75 12.53
CA LEU A 4 -6.21 13.17 11.39
C LEU A 4 -5.23 12.97 10.24
N GLY A 5 -5.27 11.81 9.62
CA GLY A 5 -4.56 11.53 8.38
C GLY A 5 -5.57 11.35 7.25
N LEU A 6 -5.29 11.95 6.10
CA LEU A 6 -6.12 11.90 4.91
C LEU A 6 -5.35 11.30 3.73
N MET A 7 -6.00 10.40 3.02
CA MET A 7 -5.45 9.76 1.82
C MET A 7 -6.53 9.65 0.76
N SER A 8 -6.17 9.93 -0.48
CA SER A 8 -6.93 9.51 -1.67
C SER A 8 -5.99 8.80 -2.65
N GLY A 9 -6.39 7.62 -3.08
CA GLY A 9 -5.61 6.80 -4.02
C GLY A 9 -5.73 7.30 -5.47
N THR A 10 -4.93 6.74 -6.36
CA THR A 10 -4.92 7.07 -7.80
C THR A 10 -6.20 6.67 -8.53
N SER A 11 -7.03 5.80 -7.95
CA SER A 11 -8.37 5.45 -8.47
C SER A 11 -9.42 6.57 -8.27
N ALA A 12 -9.11 7.56 -7.40
CA ALA A 12 -9.98 8.66 -7.04
C ALA A 12 -11.39 8.20 -6.59
N ASP A 13 -11.48 7.08 -5.89
CA ASP A 13 -12.76 6.54 -5.43
C ASP A 13 -13.30 7.33 -4.23
N GLY A 14 -12.41 7.90 -3.41
CA GLY A 14 -12.79 8.67 -2.23
C GLY A 14 -11.60 9.14 -1.41
N ILE A 15 -11.93 9.70 -0.26
CA ILE A 15 -11.00 10.22 0.75
C ILE A 15 -11.12 9.34 1.98
N ASP A 16 -10.06 8.65 2.34
CA ASP A 16 -9.93 7.93 3.60
C ASP A 16 -9.42 8.88 4.69
N VAL A 17 -10.08 8.85 5.84
CA VAL A 17 -9.74 9.67 7.00
C VAL A 17 -9.51 8.75 8.20
N ALA A 18 -8.32 8.79 8.76
CA ALA A 18 -7.94 8.06 9.97
C ALA A 18 -7.77 9.02 11.14
N LEU A 19 -8.42 8.75 12.26
CA LEU A 19 -8.18 9.43 13.53
C LEU A 19 -7.17 8.63 14.34
N ALA A 20 -6.06 9.26 14.67
CA ALA A 20 -4.97 8.68 15.45
C ALA A 20 -4.76 9.42 16.77
N ARG A 21 -4.37 8.68 17.80
CA ARG A 21 -3.71 9.23 19.00
C ARG A 21 -2.23 8.91 18.90
N ILE A 22 -1.39 9.95 18.91
CA ILE A 22 0.06 9.81 18.77
C ILE A 22 0.72 10.55 19.91
N SER A 23 1.68 9.90 20.56
CA SER A 23 2.52 10.47 21.63
C SER A 23 3.96 10.01 21.48
N ASP A 24 4.85 10.73 22.15
CA ASP A 24 6.27 10.44 22.26
C ASP A 24 7.05 10.57 20.96
N ALA A 25 8.28 10.07 20.97
CA ALA A 25 9.18 10.05 19.82
C ALA A 25 9.79 8.65 19.64
N PRO A 26 10.26 8.27 18.44
CA PRO A 26 11.07 7.07 18.31
C PRO A 26 12.28 7.09 19.28
N PRO A 27 12.61 5.98 19.93
CA PRO A 27 12.09 4.63 19.76
C PRO A 27 10.81 4.33 20.55
N HIS A 28 10.24 5.22 21.30
CA HIS A 28 9.07 5.00 22.18
C HIS A 28 7.77 5.56 21.61
N LEU A 29 7.73 5.88 20.31
CA LEU A 29 6.52 6.40 19.68
C LEU A 29 5.35 5.45 19.92
N ASN A 30 4.28 6.00 20.49
CA ASN A 30 3.01 5.30 20.66
C ASN A 30 1.99 5.90 19.70
N ALA A 31 1.43 5.06 18.84
CA ALA A 31 0.46 5.47 17.84
C ALA A 31 -0.71 4.47 17.80
N GLN A 32 -1.88 4.97 18.08
CA GLN A 32 -3.12 4.18 18.14
C GLN A 32 -4.13 4.74 17.15
N LEU A 33 -4.67 3.88 16.28
CA LEU A 33 -5.83 4.21 15.46
C LEU A 33 -7.09 4.21 16.34
N LEU A 34 -7.83 5.31 16.32
CA LEU A 34 -9.07 5.48 17.08
C LEU A 34 -10.33 5.38 16.21
N GLY A 35 -10.21 5.66 14.92
CA GLY A 35 -11.32 5.61 13.99
C GLY A 35 -10.86 5.73 12.53
N HIS A 36 -11.70 5.20 11.64
CA HIS A 36 -11.51 5.30 10.19
C HIS A 36 -12.86 5.55 9.50
N ALA A 37 -12.84 6.37 8.48
CA ALA A 37 -14.02 6.64 7.64
C ALA A 37 -13.57 6.96 6.22
N SER A 38 -14.39 6.56 5.24
CA SER A 38 -14.20 6.88 3.83
C SER A 38 -15.35 7.76 3.35
N PHE A 39 -15.03 8.74 2.52
CA PHE A 39 -15.96 9.70 1.92
C PHE A 39 -15.74 9.72 0.41
N GLN A 40 -16.82 9.58 -0.36
CA GLN A 40 -16.72 9.56 -1.82
C GLN A 40 -16.51 10.97 -2.38
N PHE A 41 -15.74 11.08 -3.45
CA PHE A 41 -15.73 12.30 -4.24
C PHE A 41 -17.07 12.52 -4.95
N PRO A 42 -17.53 13.79 -5.11
CA PRO A 42 -18.63 14.09 -6.02
C PRO A 42 -18.33 13.53 -7.42
N PRO A 43 -19.30 12.86 -8.10
CA PRO A 43 -19.04 12.15 -9.36
C PRO A 43 -18.41 13.03 -10.45
N ALA A 44 -18.86 14.28 -10.59
CA ALA A 44 -18.31 15.24 -11.55
C ALA A 44 -16.84 15.58 -11.24
N LEU A 45 -16.52 15.80 -9.95
CA LEU A 45 -15.16 16.09 -9.51
C LEU A 45 -14.25 14.87 -9.71
N ARG A 46 -14.74 13.66 -9.41
CA ARG A 46 -14.01 12.42 -9.68
C ARG A 46 -13.63 12.28 -11.15
N LYS A 47 -14.59 12.53 -12.05
CA LYS A 47 -14.34 12.51 -13.50
C LYS A 47 -13.24 13.47 -13.89
N GLU A 48 -13.25 14.69 -13.33
CA GLU A 48 -12.26 15.71 -13.60
C GLU A 48 -10.87 15.33 -13.06
N ILE A 49 -10.80 14.81 -11.83
CA ILE A 49 -9.54 14.29 -11.26
C ILE A 49 -8.92 13.23 -12.18
N LEU A 50 -9.71 12.26 -12.64
CA LEU A 50 -9.23 11.19 -13.51
C LEU A 50 -8.77 11.74 -14.87
N ARG A 51 -9.53 12.66 -15.48
CA ARG A 51 -9.17 13.32 -16.73
C ARG A 51 -7.79 13.98 -16.65
N VAL A 52 -7.54 14.71 -15.56
CA VAL A 52 -6.28 15.42 -15.36
C VAL A 52 -5.13 14.45 -15.03
N ALA A 53 -5.39 13.45 -14.20
CA ALA A 53 -4.41 12.41 -13.85
C ALA A 53 -4.00 11.53 -15.06
N GLU A 54 -4.88 11.40 -16.06
CA GLU A 54 -4.59 10.77 -17.37
C GLU A 54 -3.83 11.71 -18.33
N GLN A 55 -3.38 12.88 -17.84
CA GLN A 55 -2.63 13.88 -18.60
C GLN A 55 -3.38 14.48 -19.80
N GLN A 56 -4.71 14.51 -19.73
CA GLN A 56 -5.49 15.27 -20.70
C GLN A 56 -5.20 16.77 -20.55
N PRO A 57 -5.22 17.56 -21.64
CA PRO A 57 -4.91 18.98 -21.61
C PRO A 57 -5.75 19.74 -20.57
N ILE A 58 -5.08 20.59 -19.79
CA ILE A 58 -5.67 21.44 -18.77
C ILE A 58 -4.92 22.77 -18.74
N SER A 59 -5.61 23.89 -18.57
CA SER A 59 -4.98 25.19 -18.36
C SER A 59 -4.40 25.32 -16.95
N ALA A 60 -3.42 26.19 -16.77
CA ALA A 60 -2.86 26.48 -15.44
C ALA A 60 -3.94 27.01 -14.47
N GLY A 61 -4.90 27.80 -14.98
CA GLY A 61 -6.03 28.32 -14.19
C GLY A 61 -6.93 27.19 -13.68
N GLU A 62 -7.33 26.26 -14.55
CA GLU A 62 -8.16 25.10 -14.17
C GLU A 62 -7.43 24.18 -13.17
N LEU A 63 -6.14 23.95 -13.37
CA LEU A 63 -5.34 23.15 -12.44
C LEU A 63 -5.27 23.81 -11.06
N SER A 64 -5.09 25.12 -11.00
CA SER A 64 -5.12 25.89 -9.76
C SER A 64 -6.49 25.79 -9.07
N GLN A 65 -7.57 25.99 -9.82
CA GLN A 65 -8.93 25.86 -9.29
C GLN A 65 -9.23 24.45 -8.78
N LEU A 66 -8.76 23.41 -9.48
CA LEU A 66 -8.90 22.01 -9.03
C LEU A 66 -8.18 21.79 -7.70
N ASN A 67 -6.95 22.33 -7.53
CA ASN A 67 -6.20 22.24 -6.28
C ASN A 67 -6.98 22.85 -5.10
N PHE A 68 -7.52 24.06 -5.28
CA PHE A 68 -8.31 24.77 -4.27
C PHE A 68 -9.64 24.05 -4.00
N ARG A 69 -10.33 23.59 -5.06
CA ARG A 69 -11.59 22.86 -4.91
C ARG A 69 -11.40 21.56 -4.13
N LEU A 70 -10.32 20.82 -4.38
CA LEU A 70 -9.96 19.64 -3.60
C LEU A 70 -9.67 19.99 -2.14
N GLY A 71 -8.99 21.11 -1.85
CA GLY A 71 -8.82 21.61 -0.48
C GLY A 71 -10.15 21.75 0.27
N HIS A 72 -11.18 22.32 -0.40
CA HIS A 72 -12.52 22.41 0.18
C HIS A 72 -13.14 21.03 0.46
N VAL A 73 -13.03 20.09 -0.47
CA VAL A 73 -13.61 18.74 -0.31
C VAL A 73 -12.90 17.93 0.78
N TYR A 74 -11.58 18.09 0.91
CA TYR A 74 -10.83 17.50 2.04
C TYR A 74 -11.25 18.10 3.39
N ALA A 75 -11.47 19.42 3.45
CA ALA A 75 -11.98 20.07 4.67
C ALA A 75 -13.38 19.54 5.04
N ASP A 76 -14.27 19.37 4.04
CA ASP A 76 -15.60 18.78 4.26
C ASP A 76 -15.49 17.35 4.80
N ALA A 77 -14.58 16.53 4.25
CA ALA A 77 -14.32 15.17 4.72
C ALA A 77 -13.80 15.16 6.18
N VAL A 78 -12.91 16.09 6.56
CA VAL A 78 -12.44 16.26 7.94
C VAL A 78 -13.60 16.56 8.89
N LEU A 79 -14.44 17.54 8.55
CA LEU A 79 -15.57 17.94 9.41
C LEU A 79 -16.60 16.79 9.53
N ALA A 80 -16.87 16.09 8.43
CA ALA A 80 -17.75 14.92 8.43
C ALA A 80 -17.15 13.77 9.26
N ALA A 81 -15.86 13.54 9.18
CA ALA A 81 -15.16 12.54 10.02
C ALA A 81 -15.23 12.90 11.50
N CYS A 82 -15.00 14.17 11.87
CA CYS A 82 -15.14 14.65 13.24
C CYS A 82 -16.56 14.38 13.78
N LYS A 83 -17.60 14.66 12.98
CA LYS A 83 -18.99 14.35 13.32
C LYS A 83 -19.20 12.84 13.51
N LYS A 84 -18.72 12.02 12.59
CA LYS A 84 -18.84 10.54 12.63
C LYS A 84 -18.14 9.95 13.85
N PHE A 85 -16.96 10.47 14.21
CA PHE A 85 -16.19 10.02 15.37
C PHE A 85 -16.67 10.66 16.69
N LYS A 86 -17.67 11.52 16.65
CA LYS A 86 -18.21 12.26 17.82
C LYS A 86 -17.11 13.05 18.56
N ILE A 87 -16.23 13.69 17.82
CA ILE A 87 -15.12 14.48 18.35
C ILE A 87 -15.20 15.91 17.82
N SER A 88 -14.99 16.90 18.69
CA SER A 88 -14.90 18.30 18.26
C SER A 88 -13.63 18.55 17.45
N PRO A 89 -13.69 19.27 16.32
CA PRO A 89 -12.50 19.69 15.57
C PRO A 89 -11.46 20.40 16.44
N ARG A 90 -11.88 21.14 17.46
CA ARG A 90 -10.99 21.84 18.42
C ARG A 90 -10.09 20.91 19.23
N ARG A 91 -10.42 19.60 19.32
CA ARG A 91 -9.60 18.59 20.00
C ARG A 91 -8.55 17.98 19.10
N ILE A 92 -8.64 18.20 17.80
CA ILE A 92 -7.65 17.72 16.82
C ILE A 92 -6.50 18.72 16.78
N GLY A 93 -5.29 18.24 16.99
CA GLY A 93 -4.08 19.08 17.00
C GLY A 93 -3.43 19.24 15.64
N LEU A 94 -3.67 18.29 14.71
CA LEU A 94 -2.97 18.26 13.43
C LEU A 94 -3.75 17.48 12.39
N ILE A 95 -3.61 17.90 11.13
CA ILE A 95 -4.04 17.13 9.95
C ILE A 95 -2.82 16.81 9.09
N GLY A 96 -2.70 15.56 8.63
CA GLY A 96 -1.80 15.15 7.56
C GLY A 96 -2.58 14.84 6.30
N ASN A 97 -2.44 15.67 5.27
CA ASN A 97 -3.14 15.50 3.99
C ASN A 97 -2.17 15.05 2.90
N HIS A 98 -2.29 13.80 2.43
CA HIS A 98 -1.54 13.37 1.25
C HIS A 98 -1.93 14.17 0.01
N GLY A 99 -3.19 14.56 -0.11
CA GLY A 99 -3.74 15.12 -1.34
C GLY A 99 -4.01 14.05 -2.40
N GLN A 100 -4.57 14.50 -3.54
CA GLN A 100 -4.82 13.66 -4.72
C GLN A 100 -3.64 13.75 -5.68
N THR A 101 -2.98 12.63 -5.93
CA THR A 101 -1.90 12.61 -6.92
C THR A 101 -2.44 12.86 -8.31
N ILE A 102 -2.05 14.00 -8.89
CA ILE A 102 -2.32 14.41 -10.27
C ILE A 102 -1.17 13.97 -11.17
N PHE A 103 0.06 14.15 -10.70
CA PHE A 103 1.25 13.76 -11.43
C PHE A 103 2.34 13.27 -10.48
N HIS A 104 3.08 12.25 -10.90
CA HIS A 104 4.25 11.80 -10.17
C HIS A 104 5.25 11.17 -11.12
N GLN A 105 6.45 11.74 -11.15
CA GLN A 105 7.59 11.26 -11.92
C GLN A 105 8.81 11.22 -11.02
N GLY A 106 9.03 10.08 -10.36
CA GLY A 106 10.16 9.88 -9.45
C GLY A 106 11.50 9.75 -10.18
N GLN A 107 11.50 9.21 -11.41
CA GLN A 107 12.69 9.14 -12.25
C GLN A 107 12.83 10.44 -13.05
N PRO A 108 14.01 11.10 -13.04
CA PRO A 108 14.21 12.33 -13.79
C PRO A 108 14.08 12.11 -15.31
N SER A 109 13.40 13.01 -15.98
CA SER A 109 13.44 13.15 -17.44
C SER A 109 13.99 14.53 -17.83
N LYS A 110 14.42 14.67 -19.08
CA LYS A 110 14.97 15.93 -19.56
C LYS A 110 13.86 16.99 -19.69
N TYR A 111 13.96 18.07 -18.92
CA TYR A 111 13.09 19.24 -18.98
C TYR A 111 13.96 20.51 -18.95
N PHE A 112 13.76 21.41 -19.93
CA PHE A 112 14.64 22.58 -20.12
C PHE A 112 16.14 22.24 -19.98
N LEU A 113 16.58 21.21 -20.73
CA LEU A 113 17.96 20.73 -20.81
C LEU A 113 18.51 20.08 -19.51
N ARG A 114 17.74 20.00 -18.43
CA ARG A 114 18.17 19.41 -17.15
C ARG A 114 17.35 18.17 -16.78
N PRO A 115 17.97 17.16 -16.17
CA PRO A 115 17.22 16.07 -15.56
C PRO A 115 16.33 16.61 -14.46
N THR A 116 15.01 16.41 -14.59
CA THR A 116 14.02 16.93 -13.63
C THR A 116 13.06 15.80 -13.24
N ALA A 117 12.95 15.55 -11.95
CA ALA A 117 11.87 14.76 -11.36
C ALA A 117 10.83 15.70 -10.75
N SER A 118 9.56 15.34 -10.80
CA SER A 118 8.52 16.23 -10.28
C SER A 118 7.31 15.44 -9.76
N THR A 119 6.54 16.09 -8.90
CA THR A 119 5.30 15.51 -8.35
C THR A 119 4.30 16.61 -8.04
N LEU A 120 3.02 16.30 -8.17
CA LEU A 120 1.92 17.19 -7.81
C LEU A 120 0.82 16.39 -7.12
N GLN A 121 0.58 16.69 -5.86
CA GLN A 121 -0.56 16.24 -5.10
C GLN A 121 -1.48 17.43 -4.88
N ALA A 122 -2.67 17.42 -5.48
CA ALA A 122 -3.66 18.49 -5.34
C ALA A 122 -4.49 18.33 -4.07
N GLY A 123 -4.90 19.46 -3.49
CA GLY A 123 -5.64 19.55 -2.23
C GLY A 123 -4.99 20.55 -1.30
N GLU A 124 -5.22 21.85 -1.56
CA GLU A 124 -4.58 23.00 -0.92
C GLU A 124 -4.66 22.95 0.61
N GLY A 125 -3.52 22.82 1.27
CA GLY A 125 -3.42 22.69 2.73
C GLY A 125 -3.91 23.92 3.48
N SER A 126 -3.69 25.11 2.94
CA SER A 126 -4.14 26.39 3.53
C SER A 126 -5.67 26.49 3.58
N ILE A 127 -6.36 25.96 2.57
CA ILE A 127 -7.83 25.89 2.56
C ILE A 127 -8.33 24.91 3.64
N ILE A 128 -7.67 23.76 3.76
CA ILE A 128 -8.02 22.80 4.80
C ILE A 128 -7.83 23.42 6.18
N ALA A 129 -6.67 24.04 6.43
CA ALA A 129 -6.36 24.67 7.72
C ALA A 129 -7.33 25.81 8.04
N ALA A 130 -7.63 26.70 7.10
CA ALA A 130 -8.54 27.82 7.29
C ALA A 130 -9.97 27.38 7.59
N ARG A 131 -10.50 26.38 6.87
CA ARG A 131 -11.88 25.91 7.03
C ARG A 131 -12.10 25.05 8.27
N THR A 132 -11.08 24.30 8.69
CA THR A 132 -11.21 23.40 9.85
C THR A 132 -10.74 24.03 11.14
N GLY A 133 -9.94 25.10 11.07
CA GLY A 133 -9.24 25.68 12.23
C GLY A 133 -8.15 24.76 12.79
N ILE A 134 -7.62 23.83 11.97
CA ILE A 134 -6.61 22.84 12.39
C ILE A 134 -5.37 22.97 11.48
N THR A 135 -4.19 23.10 12.10
CA THR A 135 -2.92 23.10 11.36
C THR A 135 -2.82 21.86 10.47
N THR A 136 -2.43 22.04 9.22
CA THR A 136 -2.41 20.98 8.20
C THR A 136 -1.02 20.84 7.60
N VAL A 137 -0.53 19.60 7.51
CA VAL A 137 0.69 19.24 6.77
C VAL A 137 0.27 18.61 5.46
N SER A 138 0.84 19.10 4.35
CA SER A 138 0.62 18.59 2.99
C SER A 138 1.95 18.43 2.24
N ASP A 139 1.93 18.06 0.96
CA ASP A 139 3.13 17.99 0.09
C ASP A 139 4.29 17.15 0.66
N PHE A 140 4.02 15.93 1.11
CA PHE A 140 5.03 15.08 1.75
C PHE A 140 6.17 14.63 0.81
N ARG A 141 5.93 14.53 -0.50
CA ARG A 141 6.87 13.94 -1.46
C ARG A 141 8.03 14.86 -1.89
N PRO A 142 7.84 16.18 -2.07
CA PRO A 142 8.86 17.07 -2.63
C PRO A 142 10.16 17.12 -1.84
N ALA A 143 10.12 17.05 -0.49
CA ALA A 143 11.33 17.12 0.33
C ALA A 143 12.28 15.92 0.11
N ASP A 144 11.75 14.72 -0.05
CA ASP A 144 12.53 13.52 -0.41
C ASP A 144 13.12 13.65 -1.82
N MET A 145 12.31 14.15 -2.77
CA MET A 145 12.74 14.35 -4.16
C MET A 145 13.83 15.41 -4.30
N ALA A 146 13.79 16.45 -3.48
CA ALA A 146 14.83 17.49 -3.43
C ALA A 146 16.20 16.93 -3.03
N LEU A 147 16.20 15.84 -2.24
CA LEU A 147 17.41 15.09 -1.90
C LEU A 147 17.75 13.99 -2.93
N GLY A 148 17.13 14.01 -4.10
CA GLY A 148 17.38 13.04 -5.17
C GLY A 148 16.63 11.72 -5.00
N GLY A 149 15.74 11.61 -4.02
CA GLY A 149 14.84 10.48 -3.86
C GLY A 149 13.70 10.49 -4.86
N GLN A 150 12.95 9.40 -4.94
CA GLN A 150 11.83 9.26 -5.85
C GLN A 150 10.51 9.82 -5.28
N GLY A 151 10.48 10.31 -4.01
CA GLY A 151 9.26 10.79 -3.35
C GLY A 151 8.24 9.68 -3.04
N ALA A 152 8.61 8.42 -3.29
CA ALA A 152 7.83 7.22 -3.03
C ALA A 152 8.78 6.02 -2.96
N PRO A 153 8.43 4.97 -2.19
CA PRO A 153 7.34 4.88 -1.23
C PRO A 153 7.65 5.60 0.10
N LEU A 154 6.66 6.26 0.72
CA LEU A 154 6.81 6.91 2.03
C LEU A 154 6.30 6.05 3.20
N VAL A 155 5.35 5.16 2.94
CA VAL A 155 4.77 4.23 3.94
C VAL A 155 5.81 3.33 4.62
N PRO A 156 6.94 2.93 4.01
CA PRO A 156 7.94 2.10 4.66
C PRO A 156 8.52 2.68 5.96
N TYR A 157 8.62 4.00 6.11
CA TYR A 157 9.00 4.62 7.37
C TYR A 157 7.95 4.36 8.47
N VAL A 158 6.68 4.46 8.12
CA VAL A 158 5.57 4.17 9.04
C VAL A 158 5.52 2.68 9.38
N ASP A 159 5.72 1.80 8.40
CA ASP A 159 5.85 0.36 8.63
C ASP A 159 6.97 0.05 9.63
N TYR A 160 8.11 0.71 9.49
CA TYR A 160 9.21 0.60 10.44
C TYR A 160 8.80 1.03 11.85
N LEU A 161 8.14 2.17 12.01
CA LEU A 161 7.68 2.65 13.32
C LEU A 161 6.70 1.68 13.98
N LEU A 162 5.76 1.14 13.20
CA LEU A 162 4.68 0.29 13.70
C LEU A 162 5.13 -1.15 13.96
N TYR A 163 6.00 -1.67 13.12
CA TYR A 163 6.28 -3.11 13.10
C TYR A 163 7.69 -3.49 13.52
N ARG A 164 8.58 -2.53 13.83
CA ARG A 164 9.90 -2.87 14.37
C ARG A 164 9.78 -3.65 15.67
N HIS A 165 10.71 -4.57 15.88
CA HIS A 165 10.75 -5.39 17.08
C HIS A 165 12.19 -5.79 17.38
N PRO A 166 12.65 -5.77 18.66
CA PRO A 166 14.04 -6.04 18.99
C PRO A 166 14.50 -7.46 18.63
N LYS A 167 13.60 -8.45 18.67
CA LYS A 167 13.93 -9.87 18.49
C LYS A 167 13.29 -10.50 17.23
N LEU A 168 12.27 -9.87 16.64
CA LEU A 168 11.53 -10.45 15.52
C LEU A 168 11.80 -9.64 14.24
N GLY A 169 12.35 -10.30 13.21
CA GLY A 169 12.35 -9.75 11.86
C GLY A 169 10.95 -9.83 11.27
N ARG A 170 10.49 -8.74 10.63
CA ARG A 170 9.15 -8.61 10.06
C ARG A 170 9.20 -8.12 8.64
N VAL A 171 8.21 -8.51 7.85
CA VAL A 171 7.93 -7.95 6.54
C VAL A 171 6.54 -7.34 6.59
N SER A 172 6.41 -6.07 6.30
CA SER A 172 5.11 -5.47 5.96
C SER A 172 4.87 -5.68 4.48
N LEU A 173 3.80 -6.38 4.14
CA LEU A 173 3.36 -6.67 2.78
C LEU A 173 2.08 -5.90 2.50
N ASN A 174 2.11 -5.00 1.53
CA ASN A 174 0.91 -4.32 1.05
C ASN A 174 0.50 -4.91 -0.30
N ILE A 175 -0.73 -5.41 -0.40
CA ILE A 175 -1.30 -5.95 -1.65
C ILE A 175 -2.39 -5.00 -2.14
N GLY A 176 -1.96 -3.96 -2.86
CA GLY A 176 -2.81 -3.08 -3.63
C GLY A 176 -2.95 -3.55 -5.08
N GLY A 177 -3.03 -2.64 -6.04
CA GLY A 177 -2.92 -2.99 -7.47
C GLY A 177 -1.59 -3.65 -7.80
N ILE A 178 -0.50 -3.14 -7.22
CA ILE A 178 0.84 -3.73 -7.15
C ILE A 178 1.06 -4.23 -5.73
N ALA A 179 1.81 -5.30 -5.57
CA ALA A 179 2.24 -5.81 -4.28
C ALA A 179 3.67 -5.32 -3.96
N ASN A 180 3.85 -4.78 -2.76
CA ASN A 180 5.14 -4.29 -2.28
C ASN A 180 5.44 -4.74 -0.86
N VAL A 181 6.71 -4.79 -0.52
CA VAL A 181 7.20 -5.20 0.79
C VAL A 181 8.10 -4.14 1.40
N THR A 182 7.96 -3.97 2.72
CA THR A 182 8.92 -3.30 3.60
C THR A 182 9.57 -4.34 4.49
N VAL A 183 10.87 -4.51 4.40
CA VAL A 183 11.64 -5.50 5.16
C VAL A 183 12.26 -4.82 6.37
N ILE A 184 11.92 -5.31 7.56
CA ILE A 184 12.32 -4.76 8.86
C ILE A 184 13.03 -5.86 9.64
N PRO A 185 14.36 -5.99 9.55
CA PRO A 185 15.12 -6.95 10.34
C PRO A 185 14.93 -6.76 11.84
N ALA A 186 15.18 -7.81 12.64
CA ALA A 186 15.12 -7.71 14.10
C ALA A 186 16.12 -6.66 14.61
N GLY A 187 15.68 -5.75 15.48
CA GLY A 187 16.51 -4.68 16.03
C GLY A 187 16.98 -3.63 15.02
N ALA A 188 16.43 -3.60 13.80
CA ALA A 188 16.89 -2.72 12.73
C ALA A 188 16.81 -1.24 13.09
N ARG A 189 17.83 -0.49 12.66
CA ARG A 189 17.78 0.98 12.54
C ARG A 189 17.10 1.36 11.21
N PRO A 190 16.58 2.60 11.03
CA PRO A 190 15.93 3.03 9.79
C PRO A 190 16.76 2.76 8.52
N SER A 191 18.07 2.94 8.57
CA SER A 191 18.99 2.69 7.45
C SER A 191 19.11 1.22 7.01
N GLN A 192 18.64 0.29 7.82
CA GLN A 192 18.67 -1.15 7.54
C GLN A 192 17.31 -1.67 6.99
N VAL A 193 16.30 -0.81 6.99
CA VAL A 193 14.97 -1.09 6.41
C VAL A 193 15.02 -0.81 4.92
N PHE A 194 14.47 -1.70 4.11
CA PHE A 194 14.38 -1.51 2.67
C PHE A 194 13.03 -1.97 2.14
N ALA A 195 12.63 -1.43 1.00
CA ALA A 195 11.35 -1.72 0.38
C ALA A 195 11.50 -1.91 -1.13
N PHE A 196 10.62 -2.73 -1.72
CA PHE A 196 10.57 -2.94 -3.16
C PHE A 196 9.23 -3.57 -3.58
N ASP A 197 8.88 -3.41 -4.87
CA ASP A 197 7.69 -4.03 -5.43
C ASP A 197 7.99 -5.47 -5.85
N THR A 198 7.14 -6.40 -5.41
CA THR A 198 7.32 -7.84 -5.70
C THR A 198 6.81 -8.22 -7.06
N GLY A 199 5.71 -7.57 -7.52
CA GLY A 199 5.03 -7.86 -8.76
C GLY A 199 3.58 -7.38 -8.73
N PRO A 200 2.68 -7.97 -9.55
CA PRO A 200 1.28 -7.59 -9.53
C PRO A 200 0.62 -7.93 -8.19
N GLY A 201 -0.29 -7.06 -7.75
CA GLY A 201 -1.23 -7.34 -6.67
C GLY A 201 -2.60 -7.71 -7.26
N ASN A 202 -3.63 -6.93 -6.91
CA ASN A 202 -4.99 -7.17 -7.41
C ASN A 202 -5.22 -6.72 -8.86
N MET A 203 -4.35 -5.89 -9.43
CA MET A 203 -4.58 -5.22 -10.71
C MET A 203 -4.97 -6.19 -11.84
N LEU A 204 -4.27 -7.31 -11.96
CA LEU A 204 -4.57 -8.31 -12.98
C LEU A 204 -5.86 -9.08 -12.67
N ILE A 205 -6.10 -9.41 -11.40
CA ILE A 205 -7.29 -10.11 -10.93
C ILE A 205 -8.53 -9.26 -11.23
N ASP A 206 -8.51 -8.00 -10.80
CA ASP A 206 -9.62 -7.07 -10.96
C ASP A 206 -9.91 -6.78 -12.44
N ALA A 207 -8.88 -6.61 -13.26
CA ALA A 207 -9.06 -6.42 -14.70
C ALA A 207 -9.70 -7.63 -15.39
N LEU A 208 -9.32 -8.86 -15.01
CA LEU A 208 -9.95 -10.08 -15.53
C LEU A 208 -11.41 -10.21 -15.08
N VAL A 209 -11.69 -9.90 -13.81
CA VAL A 209 -13.06 -9.90 -13.29
C VAL A 209 -13.93 -8.89 -14.04
N GLN A 210 -13.47 -7.67 -14.22
CA GLN A 210 -14.19 -6.66 -15.00
C GLN A 210 -14.41 -7.12 -16.44
N HIS A 211 -13.40 -7.68 -17.08
CA HIS A 211 -13.47 -8.17 -18.44
C HIS A 211 -14.54 -9.29 -18.59
N PHE A 212 -14.49 -10.33 -17.76
CA PHE A 212 -15.40 -11.48 -17.88
C PHE A 212 -16.79 -11.24 -17.32
N THR A 213 -16.97 -10.23 -16.49
CA THR A 213 -18.30 -9.83 -16.00
C THR A 213 -18.88 -8.65 -16.78
N HIS A 214 -18.24 -8.20 -17.87
CA HIS A 214 -18.64 -7.03 -18.65
C HIS A 214 -18.86 -5.78 -17.77
N GLY A 215 -17.93 -5.55 -16.83
CA GLY A 215 -17.96 -4.41 -15.91
C GLY A 215 -18.96 -4.52 -14.75
N ARG A 216 -19.75 -5.61 -14.65
CA ARG A 216 -20.71 -5.79 -13.56
C ARG A 216 -20.09 -5.98 -12.19
N GLN A 217 -18.86 -6.49 -12.13
CA GLN A 217 -18.08 -6.64 -10.91
C GLN A 217 -16.72 -5.96 -11.08
N ARG A 218 -16.25 -5.26 -10.04
CA ARG A 218 -14.97 -4.58 -10.04
C ARG A 218 -13.82 -5.47 -9.56
N PHE A 219 -14.11 -6.46 -8.71
CA PHE A 219 -13.16 -7.39 -8.11
C PHE A 219 -13.85 -8.72 -7.77
N ASP A 220 -13.07 -9.77 -7.51
CA ASP A 220 -13.60 -11.08 -7.12
C ASP A 220 -13.93 -11.12 -5.62
N LYS A 221 -15.17 -10.71 -5.30
CA LYS A 221 -15.65 -10.69 -3.91
C LYS A 221 -15.62 -12.09 -3.30
N ASP A 222 -14.94 -12.21 -2.14
CA ASP A 222 -14.77 -13.46 -1.38
C ASP A 222 -14.12 -14.60 -2.21
N ALA A 223 -13.39 -14.25 -3.27
CA ALA A 223 -12.80 -15.20 -4.23
C ALA A 223 -13.82 -16.14 -4.91
N ARG A 224 -15.09 -15.70 -5.07
CA ARG A 224 -16.18 -16.56 -5.54
C ARG A 224 -15.99 -17.08 -6.97
N LEU A 225 -15.38 -16.29 -7.85
CA LEU A 225 -15.14 -16.70 -9.23
C LEU A 225 -13.94 -17.64 -9.30
N ALA A 226 -12.83 -17.28 -8.66
CA ALA A 226 -11.61 -18.09 -8.63
C ALA A 226 -11.86 -19.46 -7.97
N ARG A 227 -12.59 -19.53 -6.86
CA ARG A 227 -12.87 -20.79 -6.14
C ARG A 227 -13.74 -21.79 -6.91
N ARG A 228 -14.41 -21.37 -8.00
CA ARG A 228 -15.19 -22.26 -8.89
C ARG A 228 -14.34 -23.03 -9.90
N SER A 229 -13.02 -22.90 -9.83
CA SER A 229 -12.10 -23.39 -10.85
C SER A 229 -10.77 -23.85 -10.24
N GLN A 230 -9.83 -24.21 -11.11
CA GLN A 230 -8.50 -24.64 -10.72
C GLN A 230 -7.42 -23.77 -11.37
N ILE A 231 -6.22 -23.79 -10.78
CA ILE A 231 -5.05 -23.14 -11.35
C ILE A 231 -4.64 -23.86 -12.65
N ASN A 232 -4.53 -23.13 -13.74
CA ASN A 232 -3.86 -23.62 -14.93
C ASN A 232 -2.34 -23.59 -14.69
N ARG A 233 -1.76 -24.76 -14.41
CA ARG A 233 -0.34 -24.90 -14.01
C ARG A 233 0.63 -24.51 -15.11
N GLN A 234 0.31 -24.81 -16.37
CA GLN A 234 1.17 -24.47 -17.51
C GLN A 234 1.21 -22.95 -17.69
N LEU A 235 0.06 -22.30 -17.61
CA LEU A 235 -0.03 -20.84 -17.67
C LEU A 235 0.71 -20.19 -16.50
N LEU A 236 0.51 -20.67 -15.26
CA LEU A 236 1.20 -20.14 -14.09
C LEU A 236 2.73 -20.24 -14.23
N LYS A 237 3.24 -21.37 -14.75
CA LYS A 237 4.67 -21.54 -15.01
C LYS A 237 5.20 -20.47 -15.96
N VAL A 238 4.48 -20.20 -17.05
CA VAL A 238 4.86 -19.15 -18.03
C VAL A 238 4.84 -17.76 -17.41
N LEU A 239 3.84 -17.46 -16.58
CA LEU A 239 3.75 -16.16 -15.90
C LEU A 239 4.90 -15.95 -14.89
N LEU A 240 5.35 -17.01 -14.22
CA LEU A 240 6.47 -16.94 -13.27
C LEU A 240 7.84 -16.76 -13.94
N GLU A 241 7.93 -16.94 -15.27
CA GLU A 241 9.13 -16.63 -16.05
C GLU A 241 9.24 -15.14 -16.42
N ASP A 242 8.30 -14.30 -16.00
CA ASP A 242 8.29 -12.88 -16.33
C ASP A 242 9.60 -12.19 -15.92
N PRO A 243 10.24 -11.43 -16.86
CA PRO A 243 11.53 -10.79 -16.61
C PRO A 243 11.55 -9.84 -15.41
N TYR A 244 10.42 -9.17 -15.09
CA TYR A 244 10.32 -8.28 -13.94
C TYR A 244 10.60 -9.03 -12.62
N LEU A 245 10.09 -10.25 -12.47
CA LEU A 245 10.26 -11.02 -11.25
C LEU A 245 11.75 -11.34 -10.97
N LYS A 246 12.57 -11.45 -12.02
CA LYS A 246 14.00 -11.75 -11.94
C LYS A 246 14.86 -10.55 -11.56
N ARG A 247 14.35 -9.32 -11.66
CA ARG A 247 15.07 -8.10 -11.28
C ARG A 247 15.40 -8.11 -9.79
N LYS A 248 16.63 -7.69 -9.45
CA LYS A 248 17.06 -7.52 -8.06
C LYS A 248 16.52 -6.19 -7.50
N PRO A 249 16.19 -6.11 -6.19
CA PRO A 249 15.95 -4.84 -5.51
C PRO A 249 17.22 -3.94 -5.52
N PRO A 250 17.05 -2.60 -5.61
CA PRO A 250 15.77 -1.88 -5.59
C PRO A 250 15.04 -1.99 -6.92
N LYS A 251 13.73 -2.28 -6.89
CA LYS A 251 12.88 -2.36 -8.07
C LYS A 251 11.49 -1.83 -7.77
N SER A 252 10.91 -1.13 -8.71
CA SER A 252 9.53 -0.67 -8.69
C SER A 252 8.81 -1.00 -9.99
N THR A 253 7.48 -1.02 -9.96
CA THR A 253 6.60 -1.27 -11.11
C THR A 253 5.23 -0.66 -10.87
N GLY A 254 4.43 -0.56 -11.94
CA GLY A 254 3.10 0.02 -11.88
C GLY A 254 2.21 -0.41 -13.04
N ARG A 255 1.23 0.43 -13.34
CA ARG A 255 0.29 0.23 -14.46
C ARG A 255 0.98 0.24 -15.83
N GLU A 256 2.14 0.89 -15.93
CA GLU A 256 2.96 0.93 -17.15
C GLU A 256 3.46 -0.46 -17.54
N TYR A 257 3.66 -1.36 -16.58
CA TYR A 257 4.11 -2.72 -16.82
C TYR A 257 2.97 -3.75 -16.72
N PHE A 258 2.27 -3.80 -15.57
CA PHE A 258 1.21 -4.79 -15.32
C PHE A 258 -0.20 -4.29 -15.69
N GLY A 259 -0.33 -3.20 -16.46
CA GLY A 259 -1.59 -2.61 -16.86
C GLY A 259 -2.25 -3.29 -18.08
N ALA A 260 -2.96 -2.48 -18.89
CA ALA A 260 -3.81 -2.96 -19.98
C ALA A 260 -3.09 -3.87 -21.00
N THR A 261 -1.85 -3.54 -21.35
CA THR A 261 -1.04 -4.36 -22.27
C THR A 261 -0.75 -5.75 -21.70
N TYR A 262 -0.43 -5.81 -20.40
CA TYR A 262 -0.21 -7.09 -19.74
C TYR A 262 -1.49 -7.91 -19.64
N VAL A 263 -2.63 -7.28 -19.37
CA VAL A 263 -3.95 -7.94 -19.37
C VAL A 263 -4.27 -8.53 -20.76
N LYS A 264 -4.02 -7.79 -21.85
CA LYS A 264 -4.15 -8.32 -23.23
C LYS A 264 -3.28 -9.56 -23.46
N LYS A 265 -2.01 -9.51 -23.03
CA LYS A 265 -1.08 -10.66 -23.06
C LYS A 265 -1.65 -11.84 -22.26
N LEU A 266 -2.14 -11.60 -21.04
CA LEU A 266 -2.70 -12.63 -20.16
C LEU A 266 -3.94 -13.30 -20.77
N LEU A 267 -4.84 -12.53 -21.38
CA LEU A 267 -6.01 -13.06 -22.12
C LEU A 267 -5.58 -13.91 -23.32
N ALA A 268 -4.57 -13.50 -24.08
CA ALA A 268 -4.02 -14.27 -25.20
C ALA A 268 -3.39 -15.59 -24.72
N LEU A 269 -2.61 -15.56 -23.66
CA LEU A 269 -2.05 -16.75 -23.03
C LEU A 269 -3.16 -17.67 -22.49
N GLY A 270 -4.22 -17.10 -21.87
CA GLY A 270 -5.38 -17.87 -21.42
C GLY A 270 -6.01 -18.68 -22.56
N ARG A 271 -6.21 -18.07 -23.74
CA ARG A 271 -6.70 -18.78 -24.93
C ARG A 271 -5.74 -19.87 -25.39
N ARG A 272 -4.43 -19.57 -25.46
CA ARG A 272 -3.39 -20.54 -25.87
C ARG A 272 -3.34 -21.77 -24.95
N TYR A 273 -3.50 -21.58 -23.64
CA TYR A 273 -3.49 -22.66 -22.65
C TYR A 273 -4.89 -23.17 -22.28
N GLN A 274 -5.92 -22.84 -23.08
CA GLN A 274 -7.31 -23.29 -22.93
C GLN A 274 -7.88 -23.06 -21.52
N ALA A 275 -7.45 -21.99 -20.85
CA ALA A 275 -7.95 -21.59 -19.55
C ALA A 275 -9.34 -20.97 -19.69
N LYS A 276 -10.33 -21.51 -18.99
CA LYS A 276 -11.66 -20.92 -18.87
C LYS A 276 -11.58 -19.59 -18.09
N PRO A 277 -12.58 -18.70 -18.18
CA PRO A 277 -12.58 -17.42 -17.48
C PRO A 277 -12.21 -17.52 -16.00
N ASN A 278 -12.85 -18.41 -15.25
CA ASN A 278 -12.57 -18.59 -13.83
C ASN A 278 -11.19 -19.20 -13.56
N ASP A 279 -10.68 -20.12 -14.43
CA ASP A 279 -9.32 -20.66 -14.32
C ASP A 279 -8.30 -19.54 -14.48
N LEU A 280 -8.55 -18.59 -15.39
CA LEU A 280 -7.67 -17.44 -15.60
C LEU A 280 -7.64 -16.52 -14.38
N ILE A 281 -8.80 -16.23 -13.77
CA ILE A 281 -8.90 -15.45 -12.52
C ILE A 281 -8.17 -16.17 -11.39
N HIS A 282 -8.37 -17.49 -11.24
CA HIS A 282 -7.68 -18.29 -10.20
C HIS A 282 -6.16 -18.32 -10.43
N THR A 283 -5.73 -18.48 -11.69
CA THR A 283 -4.31 -18.50 -12.05
C THR A 283 -3.67 -17.13 -11.81
N ALA A 284 -4.35 -16.02 -12.09
CA ALA A 284 -3.87 -14.68 -11.78
C ALA A 284 -3.74 -14.46 -10.26
N THR A 285 -4.70 -14.97 -9.46
CA THR A 285 -4.62 -14.94 -8.00
C THR A 285 -3.39 -15.72 -7.50
N ALA A 286 -3.17 -16.92 -8.04
CA ALA A 286 -2.00 -17.74 -7.73
C ALA A 286 -0.68 -17.08 -8.19
N PHE A 287 -0.70 -16.39 -9.33
CA PHE A 287 0.46 -15.65 -9.82
C PHE A 287 0.86 -14.51 -8.88
N THR A 288 -0.12 -13.75 -8.37
CA THR A 288 0.13 -12.73 -7.34
C THR A 288 0.76 -13.35 -6.09
N ALA A 289 0.18 -14.40 -5.53
CA ALA A 289 0.72 -15.05 -4.33
C ALA A 289 2.13 -15.62 -4.56
N ALA A 290 2.34 -16.27 -5.71
CA ALA A 290 3.60 -16.90 -6.06
C ALA A 290 4.72 -15.87 -6.37
N SER A 291 4.41 -14.75 -7.02
CA SER A 291 5.37 -13.67 -7.28
C SER A 291 5.84 -13.00 -5.98
N ILE A 292 4.94 -12.81 -5.02
CA ILE A 292 5.28 -12.32 -3.68
C ILE A 292 6.21 -13.31 -2.99
N ALA A 293 5.83 -14.58 -2.93
CA ALA A 293 6.61 -15.62 -2.26
C ALA A 293 8.00 -15.79 -2.89
N ASP A 294 8.10 -15.82 -4.21
CA ASP A 294 9.38 -15.91 -4.93
C ASP A 294 10.30 -14.72 -4.59
N ALA A 295 9.75 -13.50 -4.58
CA ALA A 295 10.50 -12.31 -4.20
C ALA A 295 11.00 -12.37 -2.74
N LEU A 296 10.15 -12.83 -1.81
CA LEU A 296 10.52 -13.02 -0.41
C LEU A 296 11.64 -14.05 -0.28
N HIS A 297 11.52 -15.21 -0.92
CA HIS A 297 12.53 -16.26 -0.82
C HIS A 297 13.87 -15.84 -1.42
N ARG A 298 13.87 -15.20 -2.61
CA ARG A 298 15.11 -14.81 -3.29
C ARG A 298 15.82 -13.64 -2.64
N PHE A 299 15.07 -12.63 -2.20
CA PHE A 299 15.66 -11.33 -1.85
C PHE A 299 15.61 -11.01 -0.37
N VAL A 300 14.78 -11.72 0.41
CA VAL A 300 14.58 -11.43 1.83
C VAL A 300 15.03 -12.60 2.71
N LEU A 301 14.35 -13.75 2.60
CA LEU A 301 14.56 -14.90 3.50
C LEU A 301 15.93 -15.55 3.34
N ALA A 302 16.56 -15.40 2.17
CA ALA A 302 17.93 -15.88 1.93
C ALA A 302 18.99 -15.10 2.74
N LYS A 303 18.67 -13.87 3.21
CA LYS A 303 19.63 -12.96 3.86
C LYS A 303 19.21 -12.52 5.25
N HIS A 304 17.92 -12.55 5.55
CA HIS A 304 17.36 -12.03 6.80
C HIS A 304 16.46 -13.07 7.46
N LYS A 305 16.62 -13.24 8.76
CA LYS A 305 15.74 -14.06 9.57
C LYS A 305 14.43 -13.31 9.81
N ILE A 306 13.37 -13.70 9.09
CA ILE A 306 12.03 -13.12 9.19
C ILE A 306 11.14 -14.11 9.94
N HIS A 307 10.34 -13.59 10.86
CA HIS A 307 9.44 -14.37 11.70
C HIS A 307 7.98 -14.13 11.35
N GLN A 308 7.66 -12.91 10.85
CA GLN A 308 6.29 -12.50 10.59
C GLN A 308 6.19 -11.72 9.27
N ILE A 309 5.18 -12.06 8.46
CA ILE A 309 4.72 -11.28 7.31
C ILE A 309 3.39 -10.65 7.71
N ILE A 310 3.33 -9.32 7.73
CA ILE A 310 2.16 -8.54 8.12
C ILE A 310 1.50 -8.04 6.85
N VAL A 311 0.31 -8.57 6.55
CA VAL A 311 -0.39 -8.31 5.27
C VAL A 311 -1.42 -7.20 5.42
N SER A 312 -1.42 -6.27 4.49
CA SER A 312 -2.34 -5.14 4.35
C SER A 312 -2.73 -4.91 2.87
N GLY A 313 -3.57 -3.92 2.59
CA GLY A 313 -4.08 -3.63 1.25
C GLY A 313 -5.32 -4.46 0.91
N GLY A 314 -6.07 -4.06 -0.14
CA GLY A 314 -7.31 -4.73 -0.55
C GLY A 314 -7.16 -6.22 -0.84
N GLY A 315 -5.97 -6.67 -1.28
CA GLY A 315 -5.66 -8.08 -1.52
C GLY A 315 -5.65 -8.95 -0.25
N ALA A 316 -5.42 -8.35 0.91
CA ALA A 316 -5.52 -9.06 2.19
C ALA A 316 -6.95 -9.54 2.50
N GLN A 317 -7.95 -8.92 1.88
CA GLN A 317 -9.37 -9.29 2.01
C GLN A 317 -9.79 -10.42 1.05
N ASN A 318 -8.96 -10.79 0.06
CA ASN A 318 -9.22 -11.92 -0.80
C ASN A 318 -8.77 -13.23 -0.08
N PRO A 319 -9.72 -14.08 0.37
CA PRO A 319 -9.39 -15.25 1.19
C PRO A 319 -8.55 -16.27 0.45
N LEU A 320 -8.74 -16.42 -0.86
CA LEU A 320 -7.96 -17.37 -1.66
C LEU A 320 -6.52 -16.90 -1.84
N LEU A 321 -6.34 -15.60 -2.11
CA LEU A 321 -5.00 -15.00 -2.21
C LEU A 321 -4.24 -15.14 -0.89
N TYR A 322 -4.91 -14.87 0.23
CA TYR A 322 -4.33 -15.01 1.56
C TYR A 322 -3.93 -16.46 1.87
N GLU A 323 -4.80 -17.42 1.55
CA GLU A 323 -4.51 -18.87 1.70
C GLU A 323 -3.30 -19.29 0.86
N GLN A 324 -3.28 -18.93 -0.42
CA GLN A 324 -2.18 -19.26 -1.34
C GLN A 324 -0.87 -18.60 -0.91
N LEU A 325 -0.90 -17.35 -0.50
CA LEU A 325 0.28 -16.64 0.01
C LEU A 325 0.85 -17.35 1.23
N SER A 326 0.00 -17.75 2.17
CA SER A 326 0.44 -18.45 3.38
C SER A 326 1.14 -19.77 3.07
N VAL A 327 0.64 -20.53 2.08
CA VAL A 327 1.27 -21.76 1.61
C VAL A 327 2.59 -21.48 0.89
N PHE A 328 2.61 -20.55 -0.05
CA PHE A 328 3.79 -20.28 -0.88
C PHE A 328 4.93 -19.59 -0.09
N ALA A 329 4.60 -18.77 0.92
CA ALA A 329 5.61 -18.16 1.77
C ALA A 329 6.40 -19.20 2.58
N MET A 330 5.78 -20.33 2.95
CA MET A 330 6.44 -21.42 3.67
C MET A 330 7.19 -22.38 2.75
N ALA A 331 6.70 -22.58 1.53
CA ALA A 331 7.29 -23.49 0.54
C ALA A 331 7.28 -22.82 -0.85
N PRO A 332 8.42 -22.32 -1.34
CA PRO A 332 8.47 -21.62 -2.60
C PRO A 332 7.99 -22.51 -3.75
N PRO A 333 7.23 -21.95 -4.72
CA PRO A 333 6.78 -22.70 -5.89
C PRO A 333 7.95 -22.93 -6.86
N ARG A 334 8.89 -23.82 -6.49
CA ARG A 334 9.88 -24.36 -7.42
C ARG A 334 9.28 -25.53 -8.20
N ALA A 335 9.82 -25.81 -9.38
CA ALA A 335 9.38 -26.89 -10.27
C ALA A 335 8.97 -28.14 -9.51
N GLY A 336 7.66 -28.47 -9.49
CA GLY A 336 7.11 -29.59 -8.72
C GLY A 336 6.02 -29.23 -7.71
N TYR A 337 5.44 -28.02 -7.75
CA TYR A 337 4.28 -27.67 -6.92
C TYR A 337 3.17 -28.72 -7.06
N SER A 338 2.87 -29.45 -5.97
CA SER A 338 1.75 -30.36 -5.87
C SER A 338 0.77 -29.86 -4.81
N PRO A 339 -0.53 -29.72 -5.14
CA PRO A 339 -1.57 -29.37 -4.16
C PRO A 339 -1.69 -30.37 -3.01
N ALA A 340 -1.25 -31.62 -3.19
CA ALA A 340 -1.28 -32.65 -2.16
C ALA A 340 -0.32 -32.32 -1.00
N ARG A 341 0.83 -31.67 -1.25
CA ARG A 341 1.72 -31.17 -0.19
C ARG A 341 1.12 -29.98 0.56
N SER A 342 0.30 -29.17 -0.11
CA SER A 342 -0.40 -28.04 0.51
C SER A 342 -1.43 -28.49 1.55
N LYS A 343 -2.12 -29.62 1.32
CA LYS A 343 -3.10 -30.16 2.29
C LYS A 343 -2.45 -30.54 3.63
N LYS A 344 -1.20 -31.04 3.63
CA LYS A 344 -0.49 -31.41 4.85
C LYS A 344 -0.10 -30.18 5.68
N VAL A 345 0.37 -29.12 5.03
CA VAL A 345 0.65 -27.82 5.66
C VAL A 345 -0.65 -27.14 6.16
N PHE A 346 -1.76 -27.31 5.44
CA PHE A 346 -3.08 -26.79 5.84
C PHE A 346 -3.67 -27.49 7.09
N VAL A 347 -3.42 -28.77 7.26
CA VAL A 347 -3.86 -29.54 8.44
C VAL A 347 -3.11 -29.07 9.68
N GLU A 348 -1.80 -28.84 9.58
CA GLU A 348 -1.01 -28.30 10.70
C GLU A 348 -1.40 -26.86 11.07
N MET A 349 -1.84 -26.03 10.09
CA MET A 349 -2.35 -24.68 10.34
C MET A 349 -3.73 -24.63 11.00
N ARG A 350 -4.63 -25.58 10.72
CA ARG A 350 -5.96 -25.65 11.37
C ARG A 350 -5.87 -26.00 12.85
N LEU A 351 -4.81 -26.65 13.28
CA LEU A 351 -4.57 -26.99 14.68
C LEU A 351 -4.05 -25.81 15.52
N SER A 352 -3.68 -24.69 14.90
CA SER A 352 -3.28 -23.44 15.57
C SER A 352 -4.38 -22.37 15.61
N SER A 353 -5.66 -22.74 15.59
CA SER A 353 -6.83 -21.86 15.69
C SER A 353 -6.97 -21.24 17.10
N PRO A 354 -7.50 -20.01 17.26
CA PRO A 354 -7.30 -19.16 18.44
C PRO A 354 -8.21 -19.46 19.66
N THR A 355 -8.48 -20.73 19.94
CA THR A 355 -9.16 -21.13 21.19
C THR A 355 -8.46 -22.36 21.76
N GLY A 356 -7.33 -22.15 22.41
CA GLY A 356 -6.63 -23.24 23.09
C GLY A 356 -5.29 -22.80 23.65
N SER A 357 -5.08 -23.04 24.93
CA SER A 357 -3.86 -22.86 25.68
C SER A 357 -2.62 -23.38 24.95
N PHE A 358 -1.55 -22.59 24.96
CA PHE A 358 -0.24 -22.97 24.42
C PHE A 358 0.29 -24.22 25.11
N PRO A 359 0.78 -25.24 24.37
CA PRO A 359 1.54 -26.34 24.97
C PRO A 359 2.91 -25.83 25.46
N PRO A 360 3.49 -26.44 26.49
CA PRO A 360 4.75 -26.01 27.08
C PRO A 360 5.92 -26.18 26.10
N GLN A 361 6.91 -25.33 26.27
CA GLN A 361 8.13 -25.16 25.50
C GLN A 361 8.82 -26.48 25.09
N THR A 362 8.70 -26.83 23.81
CA THR A 362 9.63 -27.77 23.17
C THR A 362 10.19 -27.08 21.92
N LYS A 363 11.51 -27.02 21.81
CA LYS A 363 12.40 -26.48 20.75
C LYS A 363 11.70 -25.59 19.72
N GLN A 364 11.84 -24.26 19.86
CA GLN A 364 11.30 -23.25 18.94
C GLN A 364 11.86 -23.46 17.52
N VAL A 365 11.14 -24.21 16.71
CA VAL A 365 11.22 -24.04 15.26
C VAL A 365 10.49 -22.73 14.98
N SER A 366 11.21 -21.68 14.60
CA SER A 366 10.63 -20.38 14.28
C SER A 366 9.88 -20.49 12.96
N PHE A 367 8.60 -20.82 13.00
CA PHE A 367 7.75 -20.83 11.82
C PHE A 367 7.51 -19.38 11.36
N LEU A 368 7.68 -19.15 10.05
CA LEU A 368 7.26 -17.93 9.40
C LEU A 368 5.73 -17.82 9.49
N SER A 369 5.20 -16.78 10.13
CA SER A 369 3.76 -16.57 10.27
C SER A 369 3.28 -15.43 9.35
N VAL A 370 2.13 -15.64 8.70
CA VAL A 370 1.43 -14.63 7.91
C VAL A 370 0.27 -14.10 8.74
N LEU A 371 0.26 -12.80 9.02
CA LEU A 371 -0.67 -12.14 9.94
C LEU A 371 -1.34 -10.94 9.26
N PRO A 372 -2.64 -10.71 9.42
CA PRO A 372 -3.26 -9.47 8.95
C PRO A 372 -2.83 -8.28 9.81
N SER A 373 -2.74 -7.09 9.20
CA SER A 373 -2.38 -5.84 9.91
C SER A 373 -3.39 -5.45 11.01
N SER A 374 -4.61 -5.96 10.93
CA SER A 374 -5.63 -5.78 11.97
C SER A 374 -5.22 -6.37 13.33
N ARG A 375 -4.38 -7.40 13.37
CA ARG A 375 -3.79 -7.92 14.63
C ARG A 375 -2.88 -6.92 15.34
N PHE A 376 -2.42 -5.89 14.62
CA PHE A 376 -1.61 -4.79 15.14
C PHE A 376 -2.45 -3.53 15.36
N GLY A 377 -3.79 -3.66 15.40
CA GLY A 377 -4.72 -2.55 15.63
C GLY A 377 -4.95 -1.64 14.42
N ILE A 378 -4.48 -2.04 13.23
CA ILE A 378 -4.58 -1.23 12.01
C ILE A 378 -5.34 -2.02 10.96
N PRO A 379 -6.64 -1.72 10.72
CA PRO A 379 -7.38 -2.27 9.60
C PRO A 379 -6.69 -1.97 8.28
N THR A 380 -6.84 -2.89 7.35
CA THR A 380 -6.15 -2.86 6.06
C THR A 380 -6.41 -1.58 5.26
N ASP A 381 -7.64 -1.09 5.27
CA ASP A 381 -8.13 0.09 4.56
C ASP A 381 -7.81 1.42 5.26
N ALA A 382 -7.52 1.40 6.57
CA ALA A 382 -7.13 2.58 7.32
C ALA A 382 -5.63 2.90 7.24
N LYS A 383 -4.78 1.96 6.81
CA LYS A 383 -3.32 2.01 6.96
C LYS A 383 -2.69 3.23 6.28
N GLU A 384 -3.11 3.54 5.06
CA GLU A 384 -2.50 4.66 4.32
C GLU A 384 -2.87 6.01 4.94
N ALA A 385 -4.15 6.23 5.27
CA ALA A 385 -4.57 7.46 5.95
C ALA A 385 -3.90 7.59 7.32
N PHE A 386 -3.80 6.50 8.08
CA PHE A 386 -3.08 6.47 9.36
C PHE A 386 -1.59 6.80 9.19
N ALA A 387 -0.97 6.35 8.10
CA ALA A 387 0.41 6.68 7.79
C ALA A 387 0.61 8.19 7.63
N PHE A 388 -0.28 8.90 6.95
CA PHE A 388 -0.16 10.35 6.79
C PHE A 388 -0.44 11.12 8.10
N ALA A 389 -1.20 10.57 9.04
CA ALA A 389 -1.26 11.12 10.40
C ALA A 389 0.11 11.05 11.11
N LEU A 390 0.80 9.92 11.00
CA LEU A 390 2.15 9.73 11.57
C LEU A 390 3.20 10.62 10.90
N LEU A 391 3.22 10.66 9.57
CA LEU A 391 4.15 11.51 8.83
C LEU A 391 3.97 12.99 9.19
N ALA A 392 2.72 13.46 9.31
CA ALA A 392 2.44 14.83 9.73
C ALA A 392 2.92 15.11 11.17
N TYR A 393 2.73 14.15 12.06
CA TYR A 393 3.22 14.24 13.43
C TYR A 393 4.74 14.35 13.49
N GLU A 394 5.47 13.56 12.68
CA GLU A 394 6.92 13.67 12.56
C GLU A 394 7.35 15.03 11.99
N THR A 395 6.64 15.53 10.98
CA THR A 395 6.90 16.85 10.36
C THR A 395 6.77 17.98 11.39
N LEU A 396 5.66 17.97 12.15
CA LEU A 396 5.42 19.00 13.19
C LEU A 396 6.53 19.02 14.25
N HIS A 397 7.12 17.86 14.55
CA HIS A 397 8.21 17.73 15.50
C HIS A 397 9.61 17.83 14.86
N GLN A 398 9.67 18.27 13.60
CA GLN A 398 10.93 18.45 12.84
C GLN A 398 11.79 17.19 12.77
N ARG A 399 11.15 16.01 12.70
CA ARG A 399 11.85 14.73 12.60
C ARG A 399 11.81 14.20 11.17
N PRO A 400 12.95 13.69 10.64
CA PRO A 400 12.96 13.04 9.33
C PRO A 400 12.04 11.83 9.28
N ALA A 401 11.29 11.71 8.17
CA ALA A 401 10.26 10.69 8.01
C ALA A 401 10.27 9.97 6.65
N ASN A 402 11.36 10.10 5.89
CA ASN A 402 11.63 9.23 4.74
C ASN A 402 12.59 8.09 5.11
N LEU A 403 12.68 7.09 4.24
CA LEU A 403 13.72 6.06 4.28
C LEU A 403 14.54 6.16 2.99
N PRO A 404 15.77 6.74 3.04
CA PRO A 404 16.68 6.81 1.88
C PRO A 404 16.92 5.47 1.21
N SER A 405 16.97 4.39 1.98
CA SER A 405 17.10 3.01 1.50
C SER A 405 15.91 2.52 0.67
N ALA A 406 14.73 3.16 0.79
CA ALA A 406 13.52 2.84 0.03
C ALA A 406 13.27 3.83 -1.12
N THR A 407 13.60 5.11 -0.93
CA THR A 407 13.32 6.16 -1.92
C THR A 407 14.50 6.51 -2.82
N GLY A 408 15.71 6.14 -2.41
CA GLY A 408 16.94 6.51 -3.11
C GLY A 408 17.43 7.93 -2.81
N ALA A 409 16.86 8.63 -1.83
CA ALA A 409 17.32 9.95 -1.40
C ALA A 409 18.75 9.88 -0.83
N ARG A 410 19.53 10.96 -0.98
CA ARG A 410 20.89 11.06 -0.44
C ARG A 410 20.96 11.12 1.09
N GLY A 411 19.83 11.38 1.75
CA GLY A 411 19.76 11.49 3.20
C GLY A 411 18.34 11.56 3.74
N PRO A 412 18.20 11.57 5.08
CA PRO A 412 16.93 11.75 5.75
C PRO A 412 16.35 13.15 5.51
N ALA A 413 15.03 13.26 5.35
CA ALA A 413 14.29 14.49 5.08
C ALA A 413 13.12 14.66 6.03
N ILE A 414 12.90 15.88 6.52
CA ILE A 414 11.64 16.29 7.12
C ILE A 414 10.65 16.49 5.97
N LEU A 415 9.56 15.74 5.99
CA LEU A 415 8.61 15.71 4.90
C LEU A 415 7.48 16.74 5.10
N GLY A 416 6.90 17.20 4.01
CA GLY A 416 5.70 18.04 4.02
C GLY A 416 5.95 19.53 4.20
N LYS A 417 4.85 20.27 4.04
CA LYS A 417 4.76 21.72 4.25
C LYS A 417 3.64 21.98 5.26
N ILE A 418 3.84 22.93 6.15
CA ILE A 418 2.87 23.27 7.22
C ILE A 418 2.06 24.49 6.81
N SER A 419 0.74 24.32 6.77
CA SER A 419 -0.22 25.41 6.69
C SER A 419 -0.84 25.61 8.09
N TYR A 420 -0.55 26.71 8.73
CA TYR A 420 -1.04 26.99 10.08
C TYR A 420 -2.53 27.32 10.08
N ALA A 421 -3.24 26.89 11.11
CA ALA A 421 -4.60 27.33 11.36
C ALA A 421 -4.63 28.86 11.58
N PRO A 422 -5.71 29.55 11.20
CA PRO A 422 -5.88 30.97 11.54
C PRO A 422 -5.78 31.20 13.04
N PRO A 423 -5.29 32.37 13.48
CA PRO A 423 -5.34 32.75 14.90
C PRO A 423 -6.76 32.65 15.43
N ARG A 424 -6.89 32.22 16.67
CA ARG A 424 -8.19 32.14 17.37
C ARG A 424 -8.57 33.49 17.97
#